data_9578590b47c0bfd082e252df359d2ac7
#
_entry.id   9578590b47c0bfd082e252df359d2ac7
#
_cell.length_a   1.000
_cell.length_b   1.000
_cell.length_c   1.000
_cell.angle_alpha   90.00
_cell.angle_beta   90.00
_cell.angle_gamma   90.00
#
_symmetry.space_group_name_H-M   'P 1'
#
loop_
_entity.id
_entity.type
_entity.pdbx_description
1 polymer ?
#
loop_
_entity_poly.entity_id
_entity_poly.type
_entity_poly.pdbx_seq_one_letter_code
_entity_poly.pdbx_strand_id
1 'polypeptide(L)'
;EITTRLVGSEMCIRDSIHAERKTLHGYEQTNNRQYKVEMVSPKLAYAELPKFQECVRQVRRAGAKVNESCGLHIHVDAANHNRQSLKNLLSIMYSKEDILFKALQVNEARAARWCKKVREPMLRQARTLSAEETSDLTQLERIWYEGDVSAGEHYNWTRYYALNLHSVFYRGTVEWRCFNSTLHAGRAAAYINLCLAISA
;
A
#
# COMPACT_ATOMS: atom_id res chain seq x y z
N GLU A 1 -6.92 8.63 22.47
CA GLU A 1 -7.57 7.38 22.00
C GLU A 1 -6.99 6.86 20.68
N ILE A 2 -6.71 7.74 19.69
CA ILE A 2 -6.09 7.34 18.41
C ILE A 2 -4.69 6.73 18.63
N THR A 3 -3.95 7.25 19.58
CA THR A 3 -2.58 6.80 19.90
C THR A 3 -2.55 5.35 20.43
N THR A 4 -3.57 4.94 21.16
CA THR A 4 -3.64 3.61 21.78
C THR A 4 -3.95 2.51 20.78
N ARG A 5 -4.67 2.79 19.69
CA ARG A 5 -4.96 1.83 18.61
C ARG A 5 -3.76 1.63 17.65
N LEU A 6 -2.86 2.60 17.59
CA LEU A 6 -1.65 2.50 16.75
C LEU A 6 -0.52 1.73 17.46
N VAL A 7 -0.58 1.59 18.78
CA VAL A 7 0.41 0.87 19.60
C VAL A 7 0.13 -0.64 19.52
N GLY A 8 0.58 -1.29 18.51
CA GLY A 8 0.44 -2.73 18.29
C GLY A 8 0.21 -3.12 16.83
N SER A 9 -0.01 -2.14 15.96
CA SER A 9 -0.09 -2.42 14.53
C SER A 9 1.30 -2.74 13.99
N GLU A 10 1.48 -3.94 13.49
CA GLU A 10 2.67 -4.30 12.71
C GLU A 10 2.53 -3.76 11.29
N MET A 11 3.59 -3.25 10.73
CA MET A 11 3.65 -2.78 9.36
C MET A 11 4.81 -3.38 8.60
N CYS A 12 4.63 -3.65 7.35
CA CYS A 12 5.70 -4.05 6.43
C CYS A 12 5.71 -3.08 5.26
N ILE A 13 6.89 -2.65 4.87
CA ILE A 13 7.08 -1.63 3.84
C ILE A 13 7.87 -2.25 2.69
N ARG A 14 7.33 -2.11 1.49
CA ARG A 14 8.01 -2.51 0.25
C ARG A 14 8.22 -1.29 -0.61
N ASP A 15 9.46 -1.02 -0.92
CA ASP A 15 9.83 0.04 -1.85
C ASP A 15 10.62 -0.55 -3.01
N SER A 16 10.11 -0.34 -4.22
CA SER A 16 10.81 -0.73 -5.44
C SER A 16 11.76 0.40 -5.81
N ILE A 17 13.04 0.13 -5.72
CA ILE A 17 14.10 1.05 -6.11
C ILE A 17 14.63 0.59 -7.45
N HIS A 18 14.42 1.37 -8.50
CA HIS A 18 15.09 1.16 -9.77
C HIS A 18 16.43 1.86 -9.73
N ALA A 19 17.51 1.13 -10.01
CA ALA A 19 18.80 1.74 -10.18
C ALA A 19 18.93 2.28 -11.61
N GLU A 20 19.56 3.44 -11.71
CA GLU A 20 20.03 4.00 -12.95
C GLU A 20 21.48 3.55 -13.18
N ARG A 21 21.81 3.11 -14.36
CA ARG A 21 23.20 2.83 -14.72
C ARG A 21 23.94 4.15 -14.93
N LYS A 22 25.04 4.36 -14.22
CA LYS A 22 25.94 5.49 -14.48
C LYS A 22 26.63 5.28 -15.83
N THR A 23 26.50 6.25 -16.71
CA THR A 23 27.19 6.31 -18.01
C THR A 23 28.19 7.44 -18.04
N LEU A 24 29.00 7.55 -19.07
CA LEU A 24 29.92 8.68 -19.29
C LEU A 24 29.19 10.04 -19.42
N HIS A 25 27.90 10.01 -19.78
CA HIS A 25 27.07 11.20 -20.03
C HIS A 25 25.98 11.42 -19.00
N GLY A 26 25.94 10.66 -17.88
CA GLY A 26 24.96 10.78 -16.82
C GLY A 26 24.38 9.45 -16.37
N TYR A 27 23.07 9.41 -16.12
CA TYR A 27 22.37 8.22 -15.67
C TYR A 27 21.33 7.83 -16.73
N GLU A 28 21.30 6.55 -17.07
CA GLU A 28 20.28 5.98 -17.96
C GLU A 28 19.34 5.05 -17.20
N GLN A 29 18.06 5.14 -17.51
CA GLN A 29 17.10 4.12 -17.06
C GLN A 29 17.43 2.79 -17.70
N THR A 30 17.55 1.75 -16.91
CA THR A 30 17.87 0.41 -17.40
C THR A 30 16.82 -0.61 -16.98
N ASN A 31 16.46 -1.48 -17.91
CA ASN A 31 15.66 -2.67 -17.61
C ASN A 31 16.50 -3.85 -17.10
N ASN A 32 17.81 -3.69 -16.99
CA ASN A 32 18.68 -4.72 -16.44
C ASN A 32 18.37 -4.95 -14.95
N ARG A 33 17.97 -6.19 -14.62
CA ARG A 33 17.62 -6.59 -13.25
C ARG A 33 18.74 -6.39 -12.23
N GLN A 34 19.99 -6.37 -12.65
CA GLN A 34 21.15 -6.12 -11.78
C GLN A 34 21.11 -4.73 -11.11
N TYR A 35 20.37 -3.79 -11.70
CA TYR A 35 20.22 -2.43 -11.18
C TYR A 35 18.85 -2.16 -10.55
N LYS A 36 18.04 -3.20 -10.39
CA LYS A 36 16.72 -3.09 -9.73
C LYS A 36 16.80 -3.68 -8.35
N VAL A 37 16.44 -2.90 -7.35
CA VAL A 37 16.43 -3.33 -5.95
C VAL A 37 15.05 -3.09 -5.36
N GLU A 38 14.52 -4.06 -4.66
CA GLU A 38 13.35 -3.90 -3.79
C GLU A 38 13.81 -3.97 -2.34
N MET A 39 13.56 -2.91 -1.59
CA MET A 39 13.80 -2.89 -0.15
C MET A 39 12.52 -3.33 0.55
N VAL A 40 12.58 -4.41 1.30
CA VAL A 40 11.47 -4.94 2.08
C VAL A 40 11.85 -4.88 3.55
N SER A 41 11.05 -4.18 4.36
CA SER A 41 11.24 -4.19 5.81
C SER A 41 10.73 -5.50 6.42
N PRO A 42 11.26 -5.92 7.58
CA PRO A 42 10.53 -6.84 8.43
C PRO A 42 9.23 -6.20 8.92
N LYS A 43 8.42 -6.94 9.66
CA LYS A 43 7.32 -6.35 10.41
C LYS A 43 7.88 -5.38 11.46
N LEU A 44 7.34 -4.19 11.50
CA LEU A 44 7.80 -3.11 12.35
C LEU A 44 6.67 -2.67 13.29
N ALA A 45 6.99 -2.48 14.56
CA ALA A 45 6.17 -1.70 15.46
C ALA A 45 6.34 -0.19 15.18
N TYR A 46 5.36 0.62 15.54
CA TYR A 46 5.41 2.08 15.33
C TYR A 46 6.67 2.73 15.94
N ALA A 47 7.10 2.27 17.12
CA ALA A 47 8.31 2.76 17.79
C ALA A 47 9.61 2.51 16.97
N GLU A 48 9.55 1.62 15.98
CA GLU A 48 10.70 1.31 15.11
C GLU A 48 10.75 2.15 13.83
N LEU A 49 9.79 3.04 13.63
CA LEU A 49 9.76 3.96 12.48
C LEU A 49 11.07 4.75 12.30
N PRO A 50 11.77 5.23 13.36
CA PRO A 50 13.06 5.88 13.21
C PRO A 50 14.15 4.97 12.60
N LYS A 51 14.13 3.66 12.88
CA LYS A 51 15.07 2.68 12.27
C LYS A 51 14.82 2.57 10.77
N PHE A 52 13.55 2.46 10.36
CA PHE A 52 13.20 2.47 8.94
C PHE A 52 13.64 3.76 8.25
N GLN A 53 13.42 4.91 8.87
CA GLN A 53 13.86 6.20 8.32
C GLN A 53 15.37 6.23 8.11
N GLU A 54 16.16 5.65 9.04
CA GLU A 54 17.61 5.60 8.89
C GLU A 54 18.03 4.66 7.75
N CYS A 55 17.37 3.52 7.59
CA CYS A 55 17.59 2.66 6.41
C CYS A 55 17.36 3.42 5.10
N VAL A 56 16.27 4.18 4.99
CA VAL A 56 15.98 5.01 3.80
C VAL A 56 17.11 6.04 3.55
N ARG A 57 17.62 6.68 4.62
CA ARG A 57 18.74 7.62 4.50
C ARG A 57 20.03 6.94 4.02
N GLN A 58 20.32 5.75 4.54
CA GLN A 58 21.51 4.98 4.14
C GLN A 58 21.42 4.55 2.67
N VAL A 59 20.27 4.04 2.22
CA VAL A 59 20.04 3.69 0.81
C VAL A 59 20.23 4.91 -0.09
N ARG A 60 19.72 6.08 0.32
CA ARG A 60 19.93 7.33 -0.40
C ARG A 60 21.42 7.74 -0.45
N ARG A 61 22.14 7.66 0.68
CA ARG A 61 23.59 7.96 0.76
C ARG A 61 24.42 7.02 -0.10
N ALA A 62 24.00 5.77 -0.23
CA ALA A 62 24.61 4.78 -1.12
C ALA A 62 24.40 5.08 -2.62
N GLY A 63 23.69 6.16 -2.96
CA GLY A 63 23.48 6.60 -4.35
C GLY A 63 22.28 6.00 -5.06
N ALA A 64 21.39 5.31 -4.35
CA ALA A 64 20.15 4.80 -4.93
C ALA A 64 19.28 5.93 -5.51
N LYS A 65 18.55 5.61 -6.56
CA LYS A 65 17.62 6.52 -7.25
C LYS A 65 16.24 5.87 -7.34
N VAL A 66 15.22 6.71 -7.39
CA VAL A 66 13.84 6.30 -7.67
C VAL A 66 13.33 7.07 -8.87
N ASN A 67 12.46 6.47 -9.65
CA ASN A 67 11.81 7.07 -10.80
C ASN A 67 10.30 6.79 -10.78
N GLU A 68 9.58 7.21 -11.80
CA GLU A 68 8.13 7.08 -11.91
C GLU A 68 7.62 5.62 -11.94
N SER A 69 8.48 4.65 -12.33
CA SER A 69 8.12 3.24 -12.32
C SER A 69 8.22 2.60 -10.93
N CYS A 70 8.83 3.29 -9.97
CA CYS A 70 8.99 2.83 -8.59
C CYS A 70 7.75 3.18 -7.74
N GLY A 71 7.40 2.31 -6.81
CA GLY A 71 6.28 2.52 -5.89
C GLY A 71 6.59 2.12 -4.47
N LEU A 72 6.09 2.86 -3.52
CA LEU A 72 6.13 2.50 -2.11
C LEU A 72 4.82 1.82 -1.73
N HIS A 73 4.90 0.61 -1.20
CA HIS A 73 3.77 -0.15 -0.70
C HIS A 73 3.86 -0.25 0.83
N ILE A 74 2.76 -0.01 1.50
CA ILE A 74 2.68 -0.03 2.96
C ILE A 74 1.63 -1.06 3.34
N HIS A 75 2.03 -2.05 4.12
CA HIS A 75 1.16 -3.06 4.69
C HIS A 75 0.91 -2.74 6.16
N VAL A 76 -0.34 -2.63 6.53
CA VAL A 76 -0.79 -2.47 7.92
C VAL A 76 -1.46 -3.77 8.35
N ASP A 77 -1.17 -4.25 9.55
CA ASP A 77 -1.79 -5.46 10.09
C ASP A 77 -3.32 -5.34 10.07
N ALA A 78 -3.98 -6.38 9.57
CA ALA A 78 -5.43 -6.44 9.49
C ALA A 78 -6.09 -7.19 10.65
N ALA A 79 -5.33 -7.67 11.64
CA ALA A 79 -5.87 -8.47 12.74
C ALA A 79 -6.95 -7.74 13.56
N ASN A 80 -6.89 -6.41 13.62
CA ASN A 80 -7.88 -5.57 14.30
C ASN A 80 -9.05 -5.13 13.40
N HIS A 81 -9.03 -5.51 12.12
CA HIS A 81 -10.12 -5.21 11.22
C HIS A 81 -11.19 -6.31 11.23
N ASN A 82 -12.43 -5.87 11.19
CA ASN A 82 -13.59 -6.70 10.96
C ASN A 82 -14.26 -6.31 9.62
N ARG A 83 -15.33 -7.01 9.26
CA ARG A 83 -16.07 -6.73 8.03
C ARG A 83 -16.54 -5.27 7.94
N GLN A 84 -17.02 -4.71 9.05
CA GLN A 84 -17.52 -3.33 9.06
C GLN A 84 -16.37 -2.30 8.89
N SER A 85 -15.24 -2.48 9.56
CA SER A 85 -14.11 -1.58 9.44
C SER A 85 -13.50 -1.60 8.01
N LEU A 86 -13.44 -2.77 7.36
CA LEU A 86 -12.99 -2.87 5.97
C LEU A 86 -13.98 -2.22 4.98
N LYS A 87 -15.30 -2.32 5.22
CA LYS A 87 -16.32 -1.57 4.46
C LYS A 87 -16.13 -0.05 4.63
N ASN A 88 -15.80 0.39 5.84
CA ASN A 88 -15.52 1.79 6.11
C ASN A 88 -14.28 2.26 5.35
N LEU A 89 -13.20 1.46 5.33
CA LEU A 89 -12.00 1.76 4.53
C LEU A 89 -12.32 1.91 3.04
N LEU A 90 -13.11 0.98 2.47
CA LEU A 90 -13.56 1.08 1.07
C LEU A 90 -14.35 2.38 0.84
N SER A 91 -15.22 2.76 1.76
CA SER A 91 -16.05 3.96 1.66
C SER A 91 -15.21 5.24 1.75
N ILE A 92 -14.24 5.28 2.67
CA ILE A 92 -13.29 6.39 2.83
C ILE A 92 -12.47 6.54 1.55
N MET A 93 -11.89 5.46 1.06
CA MET A 93 -11.08 5.50 -0.16
C MET A 93 -11.90 5.95 -1.36
N TYR A 94 -13.04 5.31 -1.62
CA TYR A 94 -13.89 5.73 -2.73
C TYR A 94 -14.22 7.23 -2.70
N SER A 95 -14.50 7.78 -1.52
CA SER A 95 -14.88 9.19 -1.38
C SER A 95 -13.70 10.17 -1.40
N LYS A 96 -12.48 9.72 -1.12
CA LYS A 96 -11.29 10.58 -0.90
C LYS A 96 -10.13 10.31 -1.84
N GLU A 97 -10.17 9.25 -2.64
CA GLU A 97 -9.05 8.88 -3.53
C GLU A 97 -8.65 10.00 -4.49
N ASP A 98 -9.60 10.79 -5.02
CA ASP A 98 -9.28 11.90 -5.91
C ASP A 98 -8.44 12.97 -5.21
N ILE A 99 -8.82 13.32 -3.98
CA ILE A 99 -8.10 14.29 -3.16
C ILE A 99 -6.74 13.72 -2.76
N LEU A 100 -6.68 12.45 -2.34
CA LEU A 100 -5.46 11.78 -1.96
C LEU A 100 -4.49 11.68 -3.15
N PHE A 101 -4.96 11.27 -4.32
CA PHE A 101 -4.11 11.14 -5.51
C PHE A 101 -3.54 12.49 -5.93
N LYS A 102 -4.34 13.55 -5.88
CA LYS A 102 -3.88 14.92 -6.17
C LYS A 102 -2.86 15.39 -5.13
N ALA A 103 -3.15 15.23 -3.83
CA ALA A 103 -2.26 15.66 -2.74
C ALA A 103 -0.93 14.89 -2.73
N LEU A 104 -0.97 13.59 -3.01
CA LEU A 104 0.20 12.73 -3.08
C LEU A 104 0.93 12.82 -4.43
N GLN A 105 0.39 13.55 -5.39
CA GLN A 105 0.91 13.66 -6.76
C GLN A 105 1.13 12.27 -7.38
N VAL A 106 0.15 11.37 -7.23
CA VAL A 106 0.24 10.01 -7.77
C VAL A 106 0.42 10.09 -9.28
N ASN A 107 1.44 9.42 -9.79
CA ASN A 107 1.70 9.38 -11.21
C ASN A 107 0.53 8.71 -11.96
N GLU A 108 0.02 9.34 -13.03
CA GLU A 108 -1.15 8.88 -13.78
C GLU A 108 -0.96 7.48 -14.38
N ALA A 109 0.22 7.19 -14.92
CA ALA A 109 0.53 5.86 -15.46
C ALA A 109 0.51 4.79 -14.36
N ARG A 110 0.92 5.12 -13.14
CA ARG A 110 0.79 4.25 -11.98
C ARG A 110 -0.67 4.06 -11.57
N ALA A 111 -1.43 5.15 -11.48
CA ALA A 111 -2.84 5.12 -11.12
C ALA A 111 -3.64 4.22 -12.08
N ALA A 112 -3.39 4.32 -13.37
CA ALA A 112 -4.08 3.51 -14.38
C ALA A 112 -3.74 2.01 -14.31
N ARG A 113 -2.53 1.66 -13.90
CA ARG A 113 -2.03 0.28 -14.00
C ARG A 113 -1.87 -0.43 -12.66
N TRP A 114 -1.28 0.22 -11.65
CA TRP A 114 -0.75 -0.43 -10.44
C TRP A 114 -1.47 -0.05 -9.15
N CYS A 115 -2.27 1.02 -9.17
CA CYS A 115 -3.01 1.49 -8.02
C CYS A 115 -4.35 2.13 -8.44
N LYS A 116 -5.18 1.32 -9.10
CA LYS A 116 -6.52 1.73 -9.55
C LYS A 116 -7.38 2.16 -8.35
N LYS A 117 -8.32 3.06 -8.60
CA LYS A 117 -9.29 3.49 -7.58
C LYS A 117 -10.32 2.42 -7.28
N VAL A 118 -10.90 2.47 -6.09
CA VAL A 118 -12.03 1.62 -5.69
C VAL A 118 -13.18 1.85 -6.67
N ARG A 119 -13.78 0.75 -7.16
CA ARG A 119 -14.90 0.82 -8.10
C ARG A 119 -16.24 0.99 -7.38
N GLU A 120 -17.09 1.84 -7.92
CA GLU A 120 -18.42 2.10 -7.37
C GLU A 120 -19.30 0.83 -7.25
N PRO A 121 -19.33 -0.10 -8.22
CA PRO A 121 -20.09 -1.34 -8.07
C PRO A 121 -19.63 -2.20 -6.89
N MET A 122 -18.32 -2.29 -6.66
CA MET A 122 -17.74 -3.00 -5.50
C MET A 122 -18.20 -2.37 -4.19
N LEU A 123 -18.09 -1.03 -4.07
CA LEU A 123 -18.54 -0.31 -2.88
C LEU A 123 -20.05 -0.49 -2.64
N ARG A 124 -20.87 -0.40 -3.69
CA ARG A 124 -22.31 -0.57 -3.61
C ARG A 124 -22.67 -1.95 -3.06
N GLN A 125 -22.06 -3.00 -3.59
CA GLN A 125 -22.24 -4.36 -3.10
C GLN A 125 -21.76 -4.51 -1.64
N ALA A 126 -20.57 -3.97 -1.30
CA ALA A 126 -20.07 -4.02 0.07
C ALA A 126 -21.03 -3.35 1.06
N ARG A 127 -21.70 -2.26 0.66
CA ARG A 127 -22.70 -1.55 1.49
C ARG A 127 -23.97 -2.36 1.75
N THR A 128 -24.32 -3.33 0.91
CA THR A 128 -25.49 -4.21 1.16
C THR A 128 -25.25 -5.24 2.26
N LEU A 129 -23.98 -5.49 2.61
CA LEU A 129 -23.65 -6.39 3.72
C LEU A 129 -24.10 -5.78 5.04
N SER A 130 -24.63 -6.64 5.94
CA SER A 130 -25.03 -6.22 7.28
C SER A 130 -23.89 -5.48 8.03
N ALA A 131 -24.28 -4.56 8.93
CA ALA A 131 -23.36 -3.77 9.74
C ALA A 131 -22.82 -4.54 10.95
N GLU A 132 -22.63 -5.84 10.85
CA GLU A 132 -22.11 -6.68 11.90
C GLU A 132 -20.60 -6.55 12.04
N GLU A 133 -20.13 -6.44 13.25
CA GLU A 133 -18.72 -6.50 13.61
C GLU A 133 -18.23 -7.95 13.68
N THR A 134 -18.29 -8.64 12.55
CA THR A 134 -17.83 -10.04 12.44
C THR A 134 -16.44 -10.12 11.82
N SER A 135 -15.66 -11.06 12.30
CA SER A 135 -14.38 -11.46 11.68
C SER A 135 -14.58 -12.34 10.44
N ASP A 136 -15.82 -12.81 10.15
CA ASP A 136 -16.11 -13.53 8.91
C ASP A 136 -16.11 -12.55 7.73
N LEU A 137 -15.10 -12.63 6.91
CA LEU A 137 -14.87 -11.80 5.73
C LEU A 137 -15.35 -12.46 4.42
N THR A 138 -15.89 -13.67 4.46
CA THR A 138 -16.23 -14.48 3.26
C THR A 138 -17.10 -13.74 2.26
N GLN A 139 -18.11 -12.98 2.72
CA GLN A 139 -18.97 -12.21 1.83
C GLN A 139 -18.25 -11.02 1.22
N LEU A 140 -17.41 -10.32 1.98
CA LEU A 140 -16.62 -9.20 1.48
C LEU A 140 -15.56 -9.69 0.48
N GLU A 141 -14.95 -10.82 0.75
CA GLU A 141 -14.00 -11.48 -0.13
C GLU A 141 -14.64 -11.83 -1.50
N ARG A 142 -15.85 -12.43 -1.51
CA ARG A 142 -16.58 -12.70 -2.74
C ARG A 142 -16.87 -11.44 -3.55
N ILE A 143 -17.22 -10.34 -2.89
CA ILE A 143 -17.44 -9.05 -3.55
C ILE A 143 -16.13 -8.52 -4.13
N TRP A 144 -15.03 -8.64 -3.38
CA TRP A 144 -13.71 -8.19 -3.82
C TRP A 144 -13.26 -8.89 -5.11
N TYR A 145 -13.45 -10.19 -5.18
CA TYR A 145 -13.08 -11.02 -6.34
C TYR A 145 -14.18 -11.14 -7.40
N GLU A 146 -15.32 -10.45 -7.25
CA GLU A 146 -16.45 -10.52 -8.18
C GLU A 146 -16.98 -11.95 -8.42
N GLY A 147 -16.91 -12.79 -7.40
CA GLY A 147 -17.28 -14.18 -7.45
C GLY A 147 -16.23 -15.11 -8.04
N ASP A 148 -15.07 -14.57 -8.47
CA ASP A 148 -13.93 -15.40 -8.87
C ASP A 148 -13.32 -16.09 -7.64
N VAL A 149 -13.09 -17.41 -7.75
CA VAL A 149 -12.53 -18.23 -6.66
C VAL A 149 -11.01 -18.20 -6.59
N SER A 150 -10.34 -17.35 -7.35
CA SER A 150 -8.88 -17.24 -7.37
C SER A 150 -8.28 -16.48 -6.16
N ALA A 151 -8.99 -16.44 -5.05
CA ALA A 151 -8.57 -15.80 -3.80
C ALA A 151 -7.18 -16.25 -3.31
N GLY A 152 -6.80 -17.50 -3.56
CA GLY A 152 -5.51 -18.06 -3.18
C GLY A 152 -4.33 -17.70 -4.10
N GLU A 153 -4.54 -16.99 -5.18
CA GLU A 153 -3.49 -16.69 -6.15
C GLU A 153 -2.71 -15.43 -5.77
N HIS A 154 -1.42 -15.59 -5.49
CA HIS A 154 -0.51 -14.49 -5.13
C HIS A 154 -0.55 -13.32 -6.13
N TYR A 155 -0.74 -13.59 -7.41
CA TYR A 155 -0.74 -12.58 -8.47
C TYR A 155 -2.14 -12.23 -8.99
N ASN A 156 -3.19 -12.40 -8.17
CA ASN A 156 -4.53 -11.98 -8.55
C ASN A 156 -4.55 -10.52 -9.01
N TRP A 157 -5.27 -10.22 -10.09
CA TRP A 157 -5.31 -8.88 -10.69
C TRP A 157 -5.93 -7.82 -9.77
N THR A 158 -6.76 -8.23 -8.80
CA THR A 158 -7.38 -7.32 -7.82
C THR A 158 -6.38 -6.70 -6.87
N ARG A 159 -5.15 -7.19 -6.81
CA ARG A 159 -4.04 -6.57 -6.05
C ARG A 159 -3.67 -5.16 -6.54
N TYR A 160 -4.09 -4.76 -7.72
CA TYR A 160 -3.71 -3.49 -8.34
C TYR A 160 -4.66 -2.33 -8.02
N TYR A 161 -5.31 -2.37 -6.88
CA TYR A 161 -6.03 -1.24 -6.32
C TYR A 161 -5.14 -0.41 -5.38
N ALA A 162 -5.43 0.90 -5.24
CA ALA A 162 -4.72 1.80 -4.32
C ALA A 162 -4.85 1.34 -2.86
N LEU A 163 -6.07 0.96 -2.46
CA LEU A 163 -6.36 0.18 -1.27
C LEU A 163 -6.52 -1.28 -1.71
N ASN A 164 -5.55 -2.11 -1.41
CA ASN A 164 -5.55 -3.52 -1.82
C ASN A 164 -6.01 -4.43 -0.69
N LEU A 165 -7.28 -4.87 -0.75
CA LEU A 165 -7.83 -5.85 0.19
C LEU A 165 -7.52 -7.31 -0.18
N HIS A 166 -7.03 -7.62 -1.41
CA HIS A 166 -6.48 -8.94 -1.70
C HIS A 166 -5.41 -9.34 -0.67
N SER A 167 -4.62 -8.36 -0.22
CA SER A 167 -3.62 -8.59 0.82
C SER A 167 -4.23 -8.96 2.18
N VAL A 168 -5.45 -8.54 2.50
CA VAL A 168 -6.17 -8.96 3.71
C VAL A 168 -6.46 -10.46 3.65
N PHE A 169 -7.06 -10.91 2.56
CA PHE A 169 -7.47 -12.31 2.39
C PHE A 169 -6.28 -13.25 2.20
N TYR A 170 -5.21 -12.78 1.58
CA TYR A 170 -4.04 -13.59 1.25
C TYR A 170 -2.93 -13.56 2.33
N ARG A 171 -2.75 -12.42 3.03
CA ARG A 171 -1.61 -12.17 3.94
C ARG A 171 -1.99 -11.65 5.31
N GLY A 172 -3.26 -11.32 5.55
CA GLY A 172 -3.71 -10.70 6.80
C GLY A 172 -3.29 -9.23 6.96
N THR A 173 -3.06 -8.50 5.86
CA THR A 173 -2.68 -7.09 5.91
C THR A 173 -3.50 -6.23 4.96
N VAL A 174 -3.83 -5.01 5.35
CA VAL A 174 -4.31 -3.97 4.43
C VAL A 174 -3.10 -3.38 3.71
N GLU A 175 -3.07 -3.46 2.38
CA GLU A 175 -1.97 -2.91 1.58
C GLU A 175 -2.36 -1.60 0.91
N TRP A 176 -1.53 -0.58 1.09
CA TRP A 176 -1.65 0.73 0.47
C TRP A 176 -0.62 0.86 -0.65
N ARG A 177 -1.07 1.07 -1.90
CA ARG A 177 -0.23 1.02 -3.10
C ARG A 177 -0.12 2.34 -3.87
N CYS A 178 -0.82 3.37 -3.42
CA CYS A 178 -0.94 4.63 -4.16
C CYS A 178 0.32 5.51 -4.14
N PHE A 179 1.31 5.23 -3.31
CA PHE A 179 2.45 6.12 -3.15
C PHE A 179 3.49 5.94 -4.26
N ASN A 180 3.96 7.06 -4.82
CA ASN A 180 5.20 7.07 -5.58
C ASN A 180 6.37 6.72 -4.64
N SER A 181 7.37 6.02 -5.15
CA SER A 181 8.57 5.73 -4.36
C SER A 181 9.28 7.02 -3.93
N THR A 182 9.95 6.96 -2.79
CA THR A 182 10.70 8.11 -2.25
C THR A 182 11.87 7.68 -1.40
N LEU A 183 13.02 8.31 -1.60
CA LEU A 183 14.19 8.20 -0.73
C LEU A 183 14.27 9.36 0.29
N HIS A 184 13.16 10.08 0.49
CA HIS A 184 13.05 11.07 1.53
C HIS A 184 12.41 10.45 2.78
N ALA A 185 13.22 10.16 3.81
CA ALA A 185 12.79 9.45 5.03
C ALA A 185 11.58 10.08 5.74
N GLY A 186 11.49 11.41 5.77
CA GLY A 186 10.34 12.13 6.35
C GLY A 186 9.06 11.95 5.52
N ARG A 187 9.16 11.93 4.19
CA ARG A 187 8.01 11.68 3.32
C ARG A 187 7.51 10.25 3.46
N ALA A 188 8.42 9.27 3.50
CA ALA A 188 8.07 7.87 3.73
C ALA A 188 7.35 7.69 5.08
N ALA A 189 7.85 8.31 6.15
CA ALA A 189 7.20 8.30 7.47
C ALA A 189 5.80 8.96 7.44
N ALA A 190 5.64 10.08 6.71
CA ALA A 190 4.35 10.73 6.56
C ALA A 190 3.32 9.82 5.85
N TYR A 191 3.74 9.08 4.82
CA TYR A 191 2.89 8.09 4.15
C TYR A 191 2.46 6.96 5.08
N ILE A 192 3.40 6.45 5.90
CA ILE A 192 3.11 5.42 6.89
C ILE A 192 2.09 5.93 7.91
N ASN A 193 2.31 7.13 8.46
CA ASN A 193 1.38 7.73 9.41
C ASN A 193 -0.02 7.95 8.82
N LEU A 194 -0.10 8.34 7.55
CA LEU A 194 -1.37 8.47 6.85
C LEU A 194 -2.10 7.11 6.74
N CYS A 195 -1.39 6.04 6.35
CA CYS A 195 -1.97 4.70 6.27
C CYS A 195 -2.46 4.22 7.64
N LEU A 196 -1.66 4.39 8.68
CA LEU A 196 -2.03 4.02 10.05
C LEU A 196 -3.25 4.81 10.53
N ALA A 197 -3.29 6.12 10.30
CA ALA A 197 -4.40 6.97 10.71
C ALA A 197 -5.72 6.62 10.00
N ILE A 198 -5.68 6.22 8.73
CA ILE A 198 -6.89 5.81 8.00
C ILE A 198 -7.29 4.38 8.38
N SER A 199 -6.33 3.52 8.72
CA SER A 199 -6.58 2.12 9.12
C SER A 199 -7.01 1.98 10.60
N ALA A 200 -6.89 3.01 11.43
CA ALA A 200 -7.33 3.02 12.83
C ALA A 200 -8.84 3.20 12.95
#